data_98ecf9be658a163f8b39e465387d0bb9
#
_entry.id   98ecf9be658a163f8b39e465387d0bb9
#
_cell.length_a   1.000
_cell.length_b   1.000
_cell.length_c   1.000
_cell.angle_alpha   90.00
_cell.angle_beta   90.00
_cell.angle_gamma   90.00
#
_symmetry.space_group_name_H-M   'P 1'
#
loop_
_entity.id
_entity.type
_entity.pdbx_description
1 polymer ?
#
loop_
_entity_poly.entity_id
_entity_poly.type
_entity_poly.pdbx_seq_one_letter_code
_entity_poly.pdbx_strand_id
1 'polypeptide(L)'
;MKMNKISLSISTALLAAGLMTSSAVNAQGRLVVYCSATNILCETTTKAFGEKYDVKTSFIRNGSGSTFAKVEAEKNNPQADVWFGGTFDPQAQAAELVLIEPYKSKHIDEIVERFRDPAKTKGHYVSAIYMGILGFGVNTERLAKLGIKEVPKCWKDLTDPRLKGEVQIADPQSAGTAYTALATFVQLWGEDKAFDFLKALHPNVSQYTKSGVTPSRNAARGETAVGIGFLHDYALEKRQGAPLELVVPCEGTGYELGGVSILKGARNIDNAKLFVDWALSKEGQELAWKQGDSLQILTNTTAEQSPTAFDPSKLNLINYDFEKYGATEQRKALIEKWVQDVKLAK
;
A
#
# COMPACT_ATOMS: atom_id res chain seq x y z
N MET A 1 -29.76 18.67 95.83
CA MET A 1 -28.64 18.46 94.99
C MET A 1 -29.02 17.37 93.99
N LYS A 2 -29.51 17.72 92.81
CA LYS A 2 -29.89 16.79 91.71
C LYS A 2 -29.18 17.19 90.42
N MET A 3 -28.34 16.32 89.96
CA MET A 3 -27.62 16.51 88.72
C MET A 3 -28.54 16.12 87.55
N ASN A 4 -28.75 17.05 86.58
CA ASN A 4 -29.43 16.80 85.33
C ASN A 4 -28.43 16.30 84.31
N LYS A 5 -28.70 15.12 83.72
CA LYS A 5 -27.98 14.59 82.61
C LYS A 5 -28.54 15.16 81.29
N ILE A 6 -27.72 15.91 80.58
CA ILE A 6 -28.02 16.34 79.19
C ILE A 6 -27.59 15.27 78.25
N SER A 7 -28.55 14.74 77.52
CA SER A 7 -28.33 13.76 76.45
C SER A 7 -28.00 14.51 75.18
N LEU A 8 -26.79 14.28 74.61
CA LEU A 8 -26.32 14.87 73.34
C LEU A 8 -26.52 13.83 72.21
N SER A 9 -27.51 14.07 71.40
CA SER A 9 -27.77 13.26 70.18
C SER A 9 -26.84 13.70 69.09
N ILE A 10 -25.90 12.81 68.69
CA ILE A 10 -25.02 13.03 67.56
C ILE A 10 -25.70 12.44 66.29
N SER A 11 -26.15 13.34 65.42
CA SER A 11 -26.64 12.98 64.07
C SER A 11 -25.48 12.76 63.17
N THR A 12 -25.24 11.52 62.79
CA THR A 12 -24.20 11.11 61.81
C THR A 12 -24.73 11.34 60.40
N ALA A 13 -24.32 12.42 59.76
CA ALA A 13 -24.57 12.65 58.34
C ALA A 13 -23.51 11.85 57.53
N LEU A 14 -23.94 10.77 56.88
CA LEU A 14 -23.11 10.08 55.88
C LEU A 14 -23.01 10.94 54.62
N LEU A 15 -21.87 11.60 54.40
CA LEU A 15 -21.46 12.10 53.08
C LEU A 15 -21.04 10.93 52.23
N ALA A 16 -21.89 10.51 51.29
CA ALA A 16 -21.52 9.64 50.20
C ALA A 16 -20.67 10.43 49.20
N ALA A 17 -19.35 10.43 49.39
CA ALA A 17 -18.41 10.92 48.39
C ALA A 17 -18.39 9.90 47.25
N GLY A 18 -19.11 10.20 46.15
CA GLY A 18 -19.02 9.48 44.90
C GLY A 18 -17.60 9.61 44.34
N LEU A 19 -16.78 8.60 44.50
CA LEU A 19 -15.55 8.42 43.76
C LEU A 19 -15.90 8.26 42.30
N MET A 20 -15.92 9.36 41.54
CA MET A 20 -15.78 9.30 40.09
C MET A 20 -14.38 8.76 39.82
N THR A 21 -14.26 7.44 39.64
CA THR A 21 -13.09 6.86 39.04
C THR A 21 -13.07 7.31 37.57
N SER A 22 -12.39 8.43 37.33
CA SER A 22 -11.92 8.74 36.00
C SER A 22 -11.03 7.55 35.60
N SER A 23 -11.56 6.67 34.76
CA SER A 23 -10.74 5.66 34.07
C SER A 23 -9.67 6.44 33.33
N ALA A 24 -8.48 6.55 33.92
CA ALA A 24 -7.31 6.96 33.19
C ALA A 24 -7.21 5.94 32.04
N VAL A 25 -7.46 6.38 30.83
CA VAL A 25 -7.15 5.62 29.62
C VAL A 25 -5.63 5.50 29.64
N ASN A 26 -5.14 4.41 30.24
CA ASN A 26 -3.72 4.10 30.17
C ASN A 26 -3.38 3.96 28.69
N ALA A 27 -2.33 4.69 28.26
CA ALA A 27 -1.73 4.49 26.95
C ALA A 27 -1.67 2.98 26.68
N GLN A 28 -2.42 2.51 25.67
CA GLN A 28 -2.63 1.07 25.46
C GLN A 28 -1.41 0.40 24.81
N GLY A 29 -0.21 0.66 25.35
CA GLY A 29 1.00 0.00 24.88
C GLY A 29 1.58 0.64 23.62
N ARG A 30 2.11 -0.19 22.75
CA ARG A 30 2.80 0.25 21.52
C ARG A 30 2.31 -0.51 20.31
N LEU A 31 2.62 0.02 19.12
CA LEU A 31 2.40 -0.64 17.83
C LEU A 31 3.60 -0.36 16.91
N VAL A 32 4.15 -1.37 16.32
CA VAL A 32 5.23 -1.28 15.31
C VAL A 32 4.66 -1.68 13.96
N VAL A 33 4.77 -0.79 12.97
CA VAL A 33 4.20 -0.99 11.64
C VAL A 33 5.31 -1.13 10.59
N TYR A 34 5.34 -2.23 9.84
CA TYR A 34 6.05 -2.28 8.57
C TYR A 34 5.16 -1.66 7.51
N CYS A 35 5.62 -0.55 6.95
CA CYS A 35 4.84 0.20 5.99
C CYS A 35 5.46 0.14 4.59
N SER A 36 4.65 -0.20 3.59
CA SER A 36 5.10 -0.30 2.19
C SER A 36 4.44 0.74 1.27
N ALA A 37 3.70 1.68 1.84
CA ALA A 37 3.14 2.85 1.14
C ALA A 37 4.17 3.99 0.99
N THR A 38 3.74 5.18 0.57
CA THR A 38 4.57 6.39 0.59
C THR A 38 4.92 6.79 2.04
N ASN A 39 6.05 7.48 2.23
CA ASN A 39 6.50 7.83 3.59
C ASN A 39 5.48 8.72 4.30
N ILE A 40 4.90 9.69 3.58
CA ILE A 40 3.90 10.60 4.13
C ILE A 40 2.64 9.86 4.58
N LEU A 41 2.16 8.88 3.80
CA LEU A 41 1.01 8.06 4.19
C LEU A 41 1.32 7.20 5.41
N CYS A 42 2.52 6.59 5.47
CA CYS A 42 2.96 5.81 6.63
C CYS A 42 2.97 6.65 7.91
N GLU A 43 3.57 7.84 7.84
CA GLU A 43 3.67 8.76 8.97
C GLU A 43 2.28 9.26 9.42
N THR A 44 1.49 9.76 8.47
CA THR A 44 0.15 10.30 8.76
C THR A 44 -0.76 9.23 9.38
N THR A 45 -0.77 8.02 8.82
CA THR A 45 -1.61 6.92 9.32
C THR A 45 -1.19 6.47 10.71
N THR A 46 0.11 6.25 10.93
CA THR A 46 0.58 5.79 12.24
C THR A 46 0.40 6.86 13.32
N LYS A 47 0.66 8.12 13.00
CA LYS A 47 0.46 9.25 13.91
C LYS A 47 -1.03 9.40 14.31
N ALA A 48 -1.93 9.47 13.33
CA ALA A 48 -3.36 9.63 13.59
C ALA A 48 -3.95 8.48 14.42
N PHE A 49 -3.52 7.23 14.13
CA PHE A 49 -3.91 6.09 14.94
C PHE A 49 -3.40 6.22 16.38
N GLY A 50 -2.13 6.57 16.56
CA GLY A 50 -1.53 6.74 17.88
C GLY A 50 -2.23 7.81 18.72
N GLU A 51 -2.53 8.96 18.12
CA GLU A 51 -3.25 10.06 18.78
C GLU A 51 -4.69 9.67 19.13
N LYS A 52 -5.40 8.98 18.23
CA LYS A 52 -6.79 8.58 18.45
C LYS A 52 -6.96 7.56 19.57
N TYR A 53 -6.04 6.59 19.66
CA TYR A 53 -6.19 5.45 20.57
C TYR A 53 -5.22 5.47 21.75
N ASP A 54 -4.46 6.55 21.91
CA ASP A 54 -3.41 6.71 22.93
C ASP A 54 -2.40 5.55 22.91
N VAL A 55 -1.95 5.16 21.67
CA VAL A 55 -0.99 4.10 21.41
C VAL A 55 0.33 4.70 20.95
N LYS A 56 1.45 4.30 21.54
CA LYS A 56 2.78 4.71 21.05
C LYS A 56 3.10 3.96 19.75
N THR A 57 3.04 4.65 18.62
CA THR A 57 3.28 4.08 17.31
C THR A 57 4.71 4.32 16.82
N SER A 58 5.20 3.42 15.97
CA SER A 58 6.41 3.62 15.16
C SER A 58 6.26 2.85 13.84
N PHE A 59 6.96 3.29 12.79
CA PHE A 59 6.95 2.56 11.54
C PHE A 59 8.35 2.43 10.93
N ILE A 60 8.52 1.38 10.10
CA ILE A 60 9.69 1.18 9.25
C ILE A 60 9.18 1.04 7.82
N ARG A 61 9.68 1.92 6.93
CA ARG A 61 9.24 1.96 5.54
C ARG A 61 10.19 1.17 4.64
N ASN A 62 9.64 0.21 3.88
CA ASN A 62 10.32 -0.53 2.82
C ASN A 62 9.36 -0.77 1.64
N GLY A 63 9.90 -1.14 0.46
CA GLY A 63 9.07 -1.67 -0.64
C GLY A 63 8.48 -3.03 -0.29
N SER A 64 7.35 -3.40 -0.92
CA SER A 64 6.60 -4.62 -0.54
C SER A 64 7.43 -5.91 -0.63
N GLY A 65 8.27 -6.06 -1.67
CA GLY A 65 9.17 -7.22 -1.78
C GLY A 65 10.24 -7.25 -0.68
N SER A 66 10.82 -6.09 -0.35
CA SER A 66 11.80 -5.99 0.74
C SER A 66 11.17 -6.22 2.12
N THR A 67 9.91 -5.79 2.31
CA THR A 67 9.16 -6.06 3.54
C THR A 67 8.86 -7.56 3.67
N PHE A 68 8.45 -8.21 2.58
CA PHE A 68 8.25 -9.66 2.57
C PHE A 68 9.52 -10.41 3.02
N ALA A 69 10.67 -10.12 2.40
CA ALA A 69 11.94 -10.75 2.75
C ALA A 69 12.31 -10.52 4.23
N LYS A 70 12.00 -9.32 4.76
CA LYS A 70 12.23 -8.99 6.17
C LYS A 70 11.32 -9.79 7.10
N VAL A 71 10.02 -9.85 6.79
CA VAL A 71 9.04 -10.63 7.56
C VAL A 71 9.41 -12.12 7.58
N GLU A 72 9.82 -12.68 6.44
CA GLU A 72 10.27 -14.06 6.33
C GLU A 72 11.54 -14.32 7.16
N ALA A 73 12.52 -13.44 7.11
CA ALA A 73 13.74 -13.55 7.92
C ALA A 73 13.46 -13.47 9.43
N GLU A 74 12.46 -12.72 9.83
CA GLU A 74 12.08 -12.48 11.23
C GLU A 74 10.99 -13.44 11.74
N LYS A 75 10.57 -14.46 10.98
CA LYS A 75 9.45 -15.35 11.31
C LYS A 75 9.47 -15.96 12.70
N ASN A 76 10.67 -16.20 13.26
CA ASN A 76 10.83 -16.77 14.61
C ASN A 76 10.92 -15.70 15.71
N ASN A 77 11.06 -14.44 15.36
CA ASN A 77 11.15 -13.31 16.28
C ASN A 77 10.67 -12.01 15.61
N PRO A 78 9.36 -11.85 15.36
CA PRO A 78 8.79 -10.71 14.69
C PRO A 78 9.14 -9.39 15.39
N GLN A 79 9.55 -8.39 14.62
CA GLN A 79 9.94 -7.07 15.12
C GLN A 79 8.85 -6.02 14.89
N ALA A 80 7.78 -6.36 14.20
CA ALA A 80 6.61 -5.52 13.99
C ALA A 80 5.32 -6.29 14.23
N ASP A 81 4.21 -5.53 14.36
CA ASP A 81 2.89 -6.07 14.66
C ASP A 81 2.00 -6.12 13.41
N VAL A 82 2.13 -5.12 12.53
CA VAL A 82 1.29 -4.93 11.35
C VAL A 82 2.16 -4.66 10.12
N TRP A 83 1.71 -5.17 8.98
CA TRP A 83 2.17 -4.74 7.67
C TRP A 83 1.07 -3.92 6.99
N PHE A 84 1.34 -2.64 6.73
CA PHE A 84 0.40 -1.67 6.17
C PHE A 84 0.85 -1.16 4.81
N GLY A 85 -0.07 -1.16 3.84
CA GLY A 85 0.14 -0.61 2.51
C GLY A 85 1.09 -1.43 1.63
N GLY A 86 1.43 -0.88 0.49
CA GLY A 86 2.11 -1.59 -0.58
C GLY A 86 1.17 -2.53 -1.32
N THR A 87 1.71 -3.37 -2.19
CA THR A 87 0.91 -4.27 -3.03
C THR A 87 0.46 -5.52 -2.27
N PHE A 88 -0.70 -6.04 -2.65
CA PHE A 88 -1.35 -7.19 -2.04
C PHE A 88 -0.55 -8.50 -2.22
N ASP A 89 0.04 -8.73 -3.41
CA ASP A 89 0.66 -10.01 -3.76
C ASP A 89 1.73 -10.50 -2.76
N PRO A 90 2.71 -9.68 -2.29
CA PRO A 90 3.67 -10.13 -1.29
C PRO A 90 3.05 -10.42 0.08
N GLN A 91 1.94 -9.75 0.42
CA GLN A 91 1.22 -10.04 1.66
C GLN A 91 0.42 -11.35 1.53
N ALA A 92 -0.18 -11.63 0.36
CA ALA A 92 -0.82 -12.90 0.06
C ALA A 92 0.18 -14.06 0.12
N GLN A 93 1.38 -13.89 -0.44
CA GLN A 93 2.48 -14.84 -0.31
C GLN A 93 2.87 -15.07 1.16
N ALA A 94 2.96 -14.01 1.97
CA ALA A 94 3.24 -14.13 3.39
C ALA A 94 2.14 -14.89 4.13
N ALA A 95 0.87 -14.73 3.74
CA ALA A 95 -0.25 -15.48 4.29
C ALA A 95 -0.17 -16.97 3.94
N GLU A 96 0.17 -17.32 2.69
CA GLU A 96 0.39 -18.71 2.25
C GLU A 96 1.50 -19.38 3.05
N LEU A 97 2.58 -18.66 3.36
CA LEU A 97 3.70 -19.14 4.18
C LEU A 97 3.45 -19.08 5.70
N VAL A 98 2.21 -18.82 6.12
CA VAL A 98 1.80 -18.74 7.54
C VAL A 98 2.58 -17.68 8.34
N LEU A 99 2.96 -16.58 7.67
CA LEU A 99 3.65 -15.44 8.28
C LEU A 99 2.67 -14.32 8.71
N ILE A 100 1.39 -14.48 8.42
CA ILE A 100 0.31 -13.53 8.73
C ILE A 100 -0.70 -14.21 9.67
N GLU A 101 -1.20 -13.47 10.65
CA GLU A 101 -2.27 -13.89 11.55
C GLU A 101 -3.64 -13.63 10.90
N PRO A 102 -4.55 -14.62 10.85
CA PRO A 102 -5.89 -14.41 10.31
C PRO A 102 -6.70 -13.45 11.20
N TYR A 103 -7.32 -12.44 10.59
CA TYR A 103 -8.18 -11.53 11.31
C TYR A 103 -9.28 -10.97 10.41
N LYS A 104 -10.53 -11.25 10.74
CA LYS A 104 -11.69 -10.66 10.06
C LYS A 104 -12.06 -9.34 10.74
N SER A 105 -11.77 -8.23 10.09
CA SER A 105 -12.17 -6.90 10.58
C SER A 105 -13.69 -6.76 10.62
N LYS A 106 -14.19 -6.02 11.61
CA LYS A 106 -15.60 -5.63 11.70
C LYS A 106 -16.08 -4.74 10.53
N HIS A 107 -15.15 -4.10 9.80
CA HIS A 107 -15.43 -3.26 8.64
C HIS A 107 -15.32 -4.00 7.29
N ILE A 108 -15.08 -5.32 7.29
CA ILE A 108 -14.85 -6.06 6.04
C ILE A 108 -16.05 -5.99 5.09
N ASP A 109 -17.27 -5.93 5.62
CA ASP A 109 -18.48 -5.87 4.81
C ASP A 109 -18.73 -4.48 4.19
N GLU A 110 -18.01 -3.45 4.64
CA GLU A 110 -17.96 -2.12 4.03
C GLU A 110 -16.98 -2.05 2.85
N ILE A 111 -16.10 -3.04 2.69
CA ILE A 111 -15.13 -3.10 1.59
C ILE A 111 -15.82 -3.61 0.32
N VAL A 112 -15.45 -3.05 -0.84
CA VAL A 112 -15.90 -3.52 -2.16
C VAL A 112 -15.84 -5.05 -2.21
N GLU A 113 -16.92 -5.71 -2.53
CA GLU A 113 -17.11 -7.16 -2.37
C GLU A 113 -15.96 -7.98 -2.98
N ARG A 114 -15.57 -7.70 -4.22
CA ARG A 114 -14.45 -8.38 -4.91
C ARG A 114 -13.08 -8.20 -4.26
N PHE A 115 -12.94 -7.24 -3.33
CA PHE A 115 -11.69 -6.92 -2.63
C PHE A 115 -11.67 -7.39 -1.17
N ARG A 116 -12.71 -8.09 -0.70
CA ARG A 116 -12.78 -8.63 0.67
C ARG A 116 -11.83 -9.80 0.91
N ASP A 117 -11.63 -10.65 -0.10
CA ASP A 117 -10.70 -11.78 -0.09
C ASP A 117 -10.17 -12.05 -1.52
N PRO A 118 -9.32 -11.14 -2.06
CA PRO A 118 -8.89 -11.19 -3.46
C PRO A 118 -8.09 -12.45 -3.81
N ALA A 119 -7.34 -13.01 -2.85
CA ALA A 119 -6.56 -14.24 -3.01
C ALA A 119 -7.34 -15.50 -2.61
N LYS A 120 -8.63 -15.40 -2.29
CA LYS A 120 -9.52 -16.49 -1.89
C LYS A 120 -8.98 -17.37 -0.75
N THR A 121 -8.28 -16.73 0.18
CA THR A 121 -7.62 -17.41 1.32
C THR A 121 -8.60 -17.95 2.35
N LYS A 122 -9.87 -17.49 2.33
CA LYS A 122 -10.96 -17.80 3.28
C LYS A 122 -10.63 -17.52 4.76
N GLY A 123 -9.43 -16.97 5.04
CA GLY A 123 -8.95 -16.72 6.41
C GLY A 123 -8.89 -15.23 6.76
N HIS A 124 -9.24 -14.33 5.83
CA HIS A 124 -9.10 -12.89 6.02
C HIS A 124 -7.70 -12.47 6.50
N TYR A 125 -6.66 -13.07 5.90
CA TYR A 125 -5.28 -12.78 6.29
C TYR A 125 -4.82 -11.37 5.87
N VAL A 126 -5.27 -10.92 4.70
CA VAL A 126 -4.93 -9.61 4.15
C VAL A 126 -6.20 -8.91 3.71
N SER A 127 -6.38 -7.67 4.16
CA SER A 127 -7.52 -6.85 3.76
C SER A 127 -7.07 -5.72 2.85
N ALA A 128 -7.86 -5.41 1.81
CA ALA A 128 -7.56 -4.35 0.87
C ALA A 128 -8.01 -2.99 1.42
N ILE A 129 -7.12 -2.01 1.43
CA ILE A 129 -7.36 -0.64 1.95
C ILE A 129 -7.45 0.41 0.86
N TYR A 130 -6.86 0.17 -0.30
CA TYR A 130 -6.93 1.04 -1.47
C TYR A 130 -6.66 0.26 -2.76
N MET A 131 -6.93 0.91 -3.90
CA MET A 131 -6.59 0.44 -5.23
C MET A 131 -5.75 1.51 -5.94
N GLY A 132 -4.70 1.09 -6.65
CA GLY A 132 -3.84 1.95 -7.47
C GLY A 132 -3.75 1.44 -8.90
N ILE A 133 -4.02 2.32 -9.88
CA ILE A 133 -3.99 1.97 -11.30
C ILE A 133 -2.54 1.99 -11.79
N LEU A 134 -2.10 0.91 -12.43
CA LEU A 134 -0.80 0.84 -13.08
C LEU A 134 -0.83 1.63 -14.40
N GLY A 135 0.28 2.29 -14.72
CA GLY A 135 0.44 3.04 -15.96
C GLY A 135 1.84 3.64 -16.04
N PHE A 136 1.94 4.76 -16.71
CA PHE A 136 3.21 5.48 -16.74
C PHE A 136 2.97 7.00 -16.80
N GLY A 137 3.93 7.75 -16.26
CA GLY A 137 3.98 9.20 -16.35
C GLY A 137 5.06 9.62 -17.34
N VAL A 138 4.75 10.60 -18.17
CA VAL A 138 5.65 11.15 -19.20
C VAL A 138 5.96 12.58 -18.88
N ASN A 139 7.24 12.90 -18.70
CA ASN A 139 7.69 14.29 -18.60
C ASN A 139 7.72 14.90 -20.02
N THR A 140 6.77 15.79 -20.30
CA THR A 140 6.57 16.37 -21.63
C THR A 140 7.72 17.27 -22.06
N GLU A 141 8.36 17.98 -21.12
CA GLU A 141 9.53 18.81 -21.41
C GLU A 141 10.77 17.97 -21.73
N ARG A 142 10.99 16.86 -20.98
CA ARG A 142 12.08 15.93 -21.25
C ARG A 142 11.88 15.25 -22.61
N LEU A 143 10.64 14.81 -22.89
CA LEU A 143 10.29 14.20 -24.17
C LEU A 143 10.55 15.14 -25.36
N ALA A 144 10.18 16.41 -25.22
CA ALA A 144 10.46 17.42 -26.24
C ALA A 144 11.96 17.64 -26.49
N LYS A 145 12.81 17.58 -25.45
CA LYS A 145 14.28 17.65 -25.59
C LYS A 145 14.87 16.48 -26.37
N LEU A 146 14.19 15.32 -26.38
CA LEU A 146 14.55 14.17 -27.21
C LEU A 146 14.07 14.30 -28.66
N GLY A 147 13.37 15.37 -29.01
CA GLY A 147 12.75 15.56 -30.32
C GLY A 147 11.51 14.71 -30.57
N ILE A 148 10.95 14.09 -29.53
CA ILE A 148 9.73 13.28 -29.61
C ILE A 148 8.54 14.18 -29.34
N LYS A 149 7.68 14.36 -30.36
CA LYS A 149 6.54 15.29 -30.30
C LYS A 149 5.29 14.65 -29.71
N GLU A 150 5.13 13.34 -29.88
CA GLU A 150 3.94 12.61 -29.46
C GLU A 150 4.21 11.86 -28.16
N VAL A 151 3.30 12.04 -27.19
CA VAL A 151 3.35 11.32 -25.93
C VAL A 151 2.98 9.86 -26.19
N PRO A 152 3.82 8.88 -25.74
CA PRO A 152 3.49 7.45 -25.77
C PRO A 152 2.12 7.19 -25.15
N LYS A 153 1.31 6.32 -25.77
CA LYS A 153 -0.06 6.00 -25.30
C LYS A 153 -0.27 4.52 -25.00
N CYS A 154 0.62 3.68 -25.46
CA CYS A 154 0.54 2.26 -25.32
C CYS A 154 1.80 1.73 -24.64
N TRP A 155 1.73 0.54 -23.99
CA TRP A 155 2.92 -0.10 -23.44
C TRP A 155 4.00 -0.30 -24.49
N LYS A 156 3.61 -0.72 -25.70
CA LYS A 156 4.53 -0.99 -26.81
C LYS A 156 5.28 0.25 -27.27
N ASP A 157 4.71 1.43 -27.12
CA ASP A 157 5.39 2.68 -27.51
C ASP A 157 6.65 2.91 -26.69
N LEU A 158 6.73 2.34 -25.47
CA LEU A 158 7.89 2.47 -24.60
C LEU A 158 9.12 1.69 -25.10
N THR A 159 8.97 0.86 -26.11
CA THR A 159 10.09 0.16 -26.77
C THR A 159 10.71 0.96 -27.93
N ASP A 160 10.23 2.17 -28.20
CA ASP A 160 10.81 3.07 -29.21
C ASP A 160 12.29 3.32 -28.88
N PRO A 161 13.23 3.05 -29.80
CA PRO A 161 14.66 3.24 -29.56
C PRO A 161 15.06 4.68 -29.28
N ARG A 162 14.22 5.68 -29.61
CA ARG A 162 14.43 7.08 -29.22
C ARG A 162 14.34 7.31 -27.72
N LEU A 163 13.71 6.38 -26.99
CA LEU A 163 13.61 6.37 -25.51
C LEU A 163 14.78 5.64 -24.83
N LYS A 164 15.86 5.34 -25.55
CA LYS A 164 17.02 4.62 -24.99
C LYS A 164 17.57 5.32 -23.74
N GLY A 165 17.54 4.63 -22.59
CA GLY A 165 17.98 5.16 -21.29
C GLY A 165 17.05 6.22 -20.70
N GLU A 166 15.84 6.38 -21.21
CA GLU A 166 14.87 7.43 -20.78
C GLU A 166 13.62 6.86 -20.09
N VAL A 167 13.59 5.56 -19.85
CA VAL A 167 12.52 4.90 -19.11
C VAL A 167 13.04 4.46 -17.73
N GLN A 168 12.24 4.62 -16.69
CA GLN A 168 12.49 4.00 -15.39
C GLN A 168 11.32 3.13 -14.96
N ILE A 169 11.66 2.01 -14.33
CA ILE A 169 10.74 1.11 -13.63
C ILE A 169 11.46 0.59 -12.39
N ALA A 170 10.73 0.19 -11.37
CA ALA A 170 11.35 -0.42 -10.21
C ALA A 170 11.78 -1.89 -10.47
N ASP A 171 12.56 -2.45 -9.55
CA ASP A 171 12.99 -3.85 -9.55
C ASP A 171 11.91 -4.73 -8.90
N PRO A 172 11.36 -5.75 -9.56
CA PRO A 172 10.31 -6.62 -9.02
C PRO A 172 10.76 -7.46 -7.82
N GLN A 173 12.07 -7.61 -7.59
CA GLN A 173 12.59 -8.28 -6.39
C GLN A 173 12.33 -7.46 -5.12
N SER A 174 12.32 -6.13 -5.22
CA SER A 174 12.22 -5.22 -4.06
C SER A 174 10.93 -4.42 -4.01
N ALA A 175 10.34 -4.10 -5.16
CA ALA A 175 9.16 -3.25 -5.29
C ALA A 175 7.94 -4.03 -5.79
N GLY A 176 6.87 -4.01 -5.03
CA GLY A 176 5.60 -4.60 -5.44
C GLY A 176 5.04 -3.98 -6.74
N THR A 177 5.20 -2.66 -6.92
CA THR A 177 4.82 -1.94 -8.15
C THR A 177 5.37 -2.61 -9.41
N ALA A 178 6.66 -2.97 -9.40
CA ALA A 178 7.29 -3.61 -10.54
C ALA A 178 6.84 -5.06 -10.73
N TYR A 179 6.55 -5.78 -9.63
CA TYR A 179 5.95 -7.09 -9.72
C TYR A 179 4.53 -7.02 -10.29
N THR A 180 3.71 -6.07 -9.86
CA THR A 180 2.39 -5.82 -10.44
C THR A 180 2.49 -5.53 -11.94
N ALA A 181 3.50 -4.76 -12.38
CA ALA A 181 3.73 -4.52 -13.81
C ALA A 181 4.09 -5.81 -14.56
N LEU A 182 5.03 -6.60 -14.04
CA LEU A 182 5.42 -7.90 -14.61
C LEU A 182 4.21 -8.84 -14.74
N ALA A 183 3.45 -9.02 -13.67
CA ALA A 183 2.25 -9.84 -13.65
C ALA A 183 1.15 -9.30 -14.60
N THR A 184 1.03 -7.97 -14.72
CA THR A 184 0.11 -7.33 -15.67
C THR A 184 0.45 -7.67 -17.10
N PHE A 185 1.72 -7.56 -17.49
CA PHE A 185 2.16 -7.89 -18.86
C PHE A 185 1.91 -9.36 -19.18
N VAL A 186 2.17 -10.26 -18.22
CA VAL A 186 1.88 -11.69 -18.39
C VAL A 186 0.38 -11.95 -18.55
N GLN A 187 -0.46 -11.25 -17.81
CA GLN A 187 -1.91 -11.41 -17.91
C GLN A 187 -2.49 -10.79 -19.20
N LEU A 188 -1.90 -9.71 -19.70
CA LEU A 188 -2.32 -9.08 -20.96
C LEU A 188 -2.00 -9.92 -22.18
N TRP A 189 -0.81 -10.53 -22.22
CA TRP A 189 -0.25 -11.08 -23.49
C TRP A 189 0.16 -12.54 -23.41
N GLY A 190 0.13 -13.16 -22.24
CA GLY A 190 0.80 -14.44 -21.98
C GLY A 190 2.29 -14.26 -21.72
N GLU A 191 2.90 -15.26 -21.08
CA GLU A 191 4.26 -15.17 -20.56
C GLU A 191 5.29 -14.86 -21.65
N ASP A 192 5.29 -15.61 -22.77
CA ASP A 192 6.30 -15.44 -23.83
C ASP A 192 6.31 -14.01 -24.40
N LYS A 193 5.13 -13.50 -24.80
CA LYS A 193 5.02 -12.13 -25.35
C LYS A 193 5.32 -11.05 -24.33
N ALA A 194 5.00 -11.28 -23.05
CA ALA A 194 5.35 -10.35 -21.98
C ALA A 194 6.88 -10.26 -21.82
N PHE A 195 7.58 -11.38 -21.86
CA PHE A 195 9.04 -11.40 -21.78
C PHE A 195 9.70 -10.86 -23.04
N ASP A 196 9.15 -11.09 -24.23
CA ASP A 196 9.60 -10.43 -25.47
C ASP A 196 9.49 -8.90 -25.36
N PHE A 197 8.37 -8.38 -24.86
CA PHE A 197 8.19 -6.96 -24.58
C PHE A 197 9.21 -6.44 -23.57
N LEU A 198 9.42 -7.13 -22.45
CA LEU A 198 10.35 -6.72 -21.40
C LEU A 198 11.81 -6.69 -21.90
N LYS A 199 12.20 -7.64 -22.74
CA LYS A 199 13.50 -7.65 -23.42
C LYS A 199 13.65 -6.47 -24.37
N ALA A 200 12.60 -6.15 -25.13
CA ALA A 200 12.59 -4.99 -26.03
C ALA A 200 12.60 -3.65 -25.26
N LEU A 201 11.97 -3.59 -24.09
CA LEU A 201 11.96 -2.42 -23.21
C LEU A 201 13.30 -2.21 -22.51
N HIS A 202 14.03 -3.27 -22.17
CA HIS A 202 15.24 -3.23 -21.34
C HIS A 202 16.31 -2.23 -21.83
N PRO A 203 16.63 -2.08 -23.13
CA PRO A 203 17.59 -1.09 -23.60
C PRO A 203 17.16 0.37 -23.31
N ASN A 204 15.86 0.62 -23.15
CA ASN A 204 15.31 1.92 -22.84
C ASN A 204 15.32 2.21 -21.34
N VAL A 205 15.49 1.20 -20.49
CA VAL A 205 15.51 1.36 -19.04
C VAL A 205 16.87 1.87 -18.59
N SER A 206 16.90 3.08 -18.02
CA SER A 206 18.11 3.66 -17.42
C SER A 206 18.48 3.03 -16.09
N GLN A 207 17.48 2.62 -15.31
CA GLN A 207 17.68 2.03 -13.99
C GLN A 207 16.46 1.26 -13.51
N TYR A 208 16.68 0.11 -12.88
CA TYR A 208 15.70 -0.60 -12.06
C TYR A 208 15.81 -0.11 -10.60
N THR A 209 14.83 0.69 -10.14
CA THR A 209 14.90 1.34 -8.84
C THR A 209 14.45 0.40 -7.71
N LYS A 210 14.95 0.62 -6.49
CA LYS A 210 14.54 -0.20 -5.32
C LYS A 210 13.11 0.10 -4.82
N SER A 211 12.59 1.28 -5.11
CA SER A 211 11.26 1.73 -4.67
C SER A 211 10.37 2.05 -5.85
N GLY A 212 9.11 1.58 -5.80
CA GLY A 212 8.12 1.82 -6.84
C GLY A 212 7.76 3.30 -7.08
N VAL A 213 7.95 4.15 -6.07
CA VAL A 213 7.68 5.60 -6.16
C VAL A 213 8.83 6.36 -6.83
N THR A 214 10.05 5.81 -6.87
CA THR A 214 11.22 6.53 -7.42
C THR A 214 11.05 6.92 -8.88
N PRO A 215 10.50 6.08 -9.80
CA PRO A 215 10.29 6.46 -11.19
C PRO A 215 9.39 7.68 -11.37
N SER A 216 8.34 7.86 -10.53
CA SER A 216 7.47 9.03 -10.62
C SER A 216 8.21 10.32 -10.27
N ARG A 217 8.99 10.31 -9.20
CA ARG A 217 9.79 11.45 -8.76
C ARG A 217 10.88 11.83 -9.76
N ASN A 218 11.54 10.84 -10.35
CA ASN A 218 12.59 11.08 -11.34
C ASN A 218 12.00 11.62 -12.65
N ALA A 219 10.87 11.09 -13.11
CA ALA A 219 10.15 11.66 -14.23
C ALA A 219 9.66 13.08 -13.94
N ALA A 220 9.11 13.34 -12.74
CA ALA A 220 8.68 14.67 -12.32
C ALA A 220 9.81 15.72 -12.41
N ARG A 221 11.03 15.34 -12.01
CA ARG A 221 12.22 16.20 -12.07
C ARG A 221 12.89 16.26 -13.44
N GLY A 222 12.40 15.50 -14.42
CA GLY A 222 12.98 15.43 -15.77
C GLY A 222 14.30 14.68 -15.82
N GLU A 223 14.60 13.81 -14.86
CA GLU A 223 15.76 12.91 -14.87
C GLU A 223 15.58 11.78 -15.90
N THR A 224 14.32 11.41 -16.18
CA THR A 224 13.90 10.50 -17.25
C THR A 224 12.67 11.04 -17.96
N ALA A 225 12.46 10.62 -19.22
CA ALA A 225 11.26 11.00 -19.95
C ALA A 225 10.03 10.23 -19.49
N VAL A 226 10.20 8.95 -19.12
CA VAL A 226 9.09 8.09 -18.76
C VAL A 226 9.38 7.35 -17.46
N GLY A 227 8.40 7.30 -16.58
CA GLY A 227 8.41 6.42 -15.41
C GLY A 227 7.22 5.46 -15.45
N ILE A 228 7.44 4.17 -15.23
CA ILE A 228 6.39 3.16 -15.09
C ILE A 228 6.10 2.95 -13.61
N GLY A 229 4.82 3.04 -13.22
CA GLY A 229 4.38 2.89 -11.84
C GLY A 229 2.89 3.13 -11.66
N PHE A 230 2.47 3.38 -10.42
CA PHE A 230 1.06 3.67 -10.15
C PHE A 230 0.73 5.13 -10.43
N LEU A 231 -0.37 5.35 -11.14
CA LEU A 231 -0.75 6.68 -11.64
C LEU A 231 -1.04 7.69 -10.51
N HIS A 232 -1.45 7.25 -9.32
CA HIS A 232 -1.66 8.14 -8.19
C HIS A 232 -0.37 8.85 -7.72
N ASP A 233 0.81 8.21 -7.85
CA ASP A 233 2.10 8.84 -7.55
C ASP A 233 2.40 9.96 -8.56
N TYR A 234 2.16 9.73 -9.85
CA TYR A 234 2.33 10.76 -10.89
C TYR A 234 1.29 11.88 -10.78
N ALA A 235 0.06 11.56 -10.36
CA ALA A 235 -0.97 12.56 -10.13
C ALA A 235 -0.57 13.51 -9.00
N LEU A 236 0.07 13.01 -7.95
CA LEU A 236 0.61 13.82 -6.86
C LEU A 236 1.70 14.77 -7.37
N GLU A 237 2.69 14.26 -8.09
CA GLU A 237 3.79 15.06 -8.65
C GLU A 237 3.26 16.13 -9.63
N LYS A 238 2.28 15.76 -10.49
CA LYS A 238 1.61 16.71 -11.40
C LYS A 238 0.86 17.81 -10.65
N ARG A 239 0.15 17.46 -9.57
CA ARG A 239 -0.53 18.42 -8.69
C ARG A 239 0.46 19.42 -8.07
N GLN A 240 1.70 19.00 -7.84
CA GLN A 240 2.79 19.85 -7.35
C GLN A 240 3.48 20.66 -8.46
N GLY A 241 2.98 20.61 -9.69
CA GLY A 241 3.45 21.43 -10.82
C GLY A 241 4.43 20.73 -11.77
N ALA A 242 4.70 19.43 -11.60
CA ALA A 242 5.56 18.72 -12.54
C ALA A 242 4.90 18.61 -13.94
N PRO A 243 5.67 18.79 -15.06
CA PRO A 243 5.17 18.75 -16.42
C PRO A 243 4.92 17.30 -16.88
N LEU A 244 4.00 16.62 -16.18
CA LEU A 244 3.69 15.21 -16.41
C LEU A 244 2.37 15.03 -17.17
N GLU A 245 2.38 14.15 -18.16
CA GLU A 245 1.19 13.51 -18.70
C GLU A 245 1.06 12.08 -18.13
N LEU A 246 -0.12 11.76 -17.60
CA LEU A 246 -0.42 10.45 -17.03
C LEU A 246 -1.11 9.60 -18.07
N VAL A 247 -0.59 8.41 -18.30
CA VAL A 247 -1.08 7.52 -19.36
C VAL A 247 -1.60 6.21 -18.78
N VAL A 248 -2.87 5.95 -19.04
CA VAL A 248 -3.46 4.61 -18.93
C VAL A 248 -3.24 3.94 -20.30
N PRO A 249 -2.45 2.87 -20.37
CA PRO A 249 -2.03 2.30 -21.66
C PRO A 249 -3.17 1.74 -22.50
N CYS A 250 -3.09 1.92 -23.81
CA CYS A 250 -4.15 1.58 -24.76
C CYS A 250 -4.50 0.09 -24.82
N GLU A 251 -3.51 -0.79 -24.54
CA GLU A 251 -3.72 -2.24 -24.51
C GLU A 251 -4.51 -2.70 -23.27
N GLY A 252 -4.74 -1.81 -22.34
CA GLY A 252 -5.24 -2.11 -21.02
C GLY A 252 -4.14 -2.19 -19.99
N THR A 253 -4.52 -2.28 -18.71
CA THR A 253 -3.57 -2.30 -17.61
C THR A 253 -4.10 -3.04 -16.40
N GLY A 254 -3.19 -3.37 -15.47
CA GLY A 254 -3.49 -3.90 -14.15
C GLY A 254 -3.62 -2.83 -13.09
N TYR A 255 -3.75 -3.30 -11.88
CA TYR A 255 -3.86 -2.46 -10.69
C TYR A 255 -3.31 -3.18 -9.47
N GLU A 256 -2.89 -2.41 -8.46
CA GLU A 256 -2.63 -2.96 -7.13
C GLU A 256 -3.88 -2.90 -6.26
N LEU A 257 -3.92 -3.74 -5.26
CA LEU A 257 -4.64 -3.49 -4.02
C LEU A 257 -3.61 -3.25 -2.92
N GLY A 258 -3.80 -2.22 -2.12
CA GLY A 258 -2.99 -2.01 -0.93
C GLY A 258 -3.45 -2.94 0.18
N GLY A 259 -2.52 -3.71 0.76
CA GLY A 259 -2.86 -4.64 1.82
C GLY A 259 -2.68 -4.07 3.21
N VAL A 260 -3.46 -4.56 4.16
CA VAL A 260 -3.17 -4.47 5.60
C VAL A 260 -3.31 -5.86 6.22
N SER A 261 -2.32 -6.25 7.03
CA SER A 261 -2.28 -7.56 7.67
C SER A 261 -1.58 -7.51 9.03
N ILE A 262 -1.91 -8.47 9.90
CA ILE A 262 -1.28 -8.67 11.20
C ILE A 262 -0.16 -9.70 11.04
N LEU A 263 1.04 -9.37 11.48
CA LEU A 263 2.16 -10.30 11.40
C LEU A 263 2.00 -11.45 12.42
N LYS A 264 2.35 -12.65 11.98
CA LYS A 264 2.31 -13.83 12.86
C LYS A 264 3.26 -13.63 14.03
N GLY A 265 2.75 -13.84 15.26
CA GLY A 265 3.52 -13.61 16.47
C GLY A 265 3.67 -12.12 16.86
N ALA A 266 2.82 -11.23 16.33
CA ALA A 266 2.73 -9.84 16.76
C ALA A 266 2.67 -9.72 18.29
N ARG A 267 3.54 -8.88 18.86
CA ARG A 267 3.64 -8.70 20.32
C ARG A 267 2.50 -7.88 20.89
N ASN A 268 1.90 -7.03 20.07
CA ASN A 268 0.83 -6.10 20.45
C ASN A 268 -0.44 -6.43 19.66
N ILE A 269 -0.90 -7.68 19.77
CA ILE A 269 -1.97 -8.24 18.94
C ILE A 269 -3.29 -7.46 19.01
N ASP A 270 -3.67 -6.95 20.18
CA ASP A 270 -4.92 -6.20 20.34
C ASP A 270 -4.85 -4.84 19.65
N ASN A 271 -3.72 -4.15 19.77
CA ASN A 271 -3.47 -2.90 19.03
C ASN A 271 -3.35 -3.15 17.52
N ALA A 272 -2.80 -4.29 17.11
CA ALA A 272 -2.74 -4.68 15.70
C ALA A 272 -4.15 -4.91 15.12
N LYS A 273 -5.03 -5.60 15.84
CA LYS A 273 -6.45 -5.76 15.44
C LYS A 273 -7.17 -4.42 15.37
N LEU A 274 -6.99 -3.57 16.39
CA LEU A 274 -7.57 -2.24 16.42
C LEU A 274 -7.08 -1.37 15.24
N PHE A 275 -5.80 -1.48 14.88
CA PHE A 275 -5.23 -0.79 13.74
C PHE A 275 -5.84 -1.28 12.41
N VAL A 276 -5.99 -2.58 12.21
CA VAL A 276 -6.62 -3.14 11.01
C VAL A 276 -8.07 -2.69 10.90
N ASP A 277 -8.83 -2.71 12.00
CA ASP A 277 -10.20 -2.22 12.01
C ASP A 277 -10.28 -0.75 11.63
N TRP A 278 -9.44 0.09 12.25
CA TRP A 278 -9.42 1.51 11.94
C TRP A 278 -8.96 1.80 10.50
N ALA A 279 -7.92 1.10 10.01
CA ALA A 279 -7.43 1.26 8.65
C ALA A 279 -8.45 0.90 7.56
N LEU A 280 -9.40 0.00 7.87
CA LEU A 280 -10.49 -0.39 6.99
C LEU A 280 -11.74 0.50 7.14
N SER A 281 -11.83 1.27 8.21
CA SER A 281 -12.97 2.17 8.43
C SER A 281 -12.99 3.33 7.43
N LYS A 282 -14.16 3.95 7.28
CA LYS A 282 -14.32 5.20 6.51
C LYS A 282 -13.26 6.24 6.88
N GLU A 283 -13.13 6.52 8.18
CA GLU A 283 -12.20 7.53 8.71
C GLU A 283 -10.74 7.21 8.36
N GLY A 284 -10.31 5.97 8.61
CA GLY A 284 -8.92 5.55 8.34
C GLY A 284 -8.56 5.62 6.87
N GLN A 285 -9.48 5.26 5.97
CA GLN A 285 -9.24 5.34 4.53
C GLN A 285 -9.27 6.79 4.02
N GLU A 286 -10.24 7.60 4.44
CA GLU A 286 -10.33 9.01 4.03
C GLU A 286 -9.12 9.85 4.47
N LEU A 287 -8.50 9.49 5.59
CA LEU A 287 -7.28 10.14 6.07
C LEU A 287 -6.17 10.12 5.00
N ALA A 288 -6.10 9.05 4.20
CA ALA A 288 -5.08 8.86 3.19
C ALA A 288 -5.00 10.05 2.21
N TRP A 289 -6.12 10.51 1.67
CA TRP A 289 -6.12 11.65 0.74
C TRP A 289 -6.32 12.99 1.43
N LYS A 290 -7.02 13.05 2.58
CA LYS A 290 -7.26 14.30 3.31
C LYS A 290 -5.99 14.85 3.96
N GLN A 291 -5.08 13.99 4.39
CA GLN A 291 -3.88 14.37 5.14
C GLN A 291 -2.60 13.67 4.67
N GLY A 292 -2.71 12.50 4.03
CA GLY A 292 -1.57 11.65 3.66
C GLY A 292 -1.09 11.83 2.22
N ASP A 293 -1.59 12.81 1.48
CA ASP A 293 -1.25 13.06 0.07
C ASP A 293 -1.35 11.81 -0.83
N SER A 294 -2.24 10.88 -0.46
CA SER A 294 -2.48 9.65 -1.22
C SER A 294 -3.71 9.82 -2.11
N LEU A 295 -3.55 9.60 -3.41
CA LEU A 295 -4.61 9.73 -4.41
C LEU A 295 -5.11 8.37 -4.91
N GLN A 296 -4.87 7.31 -4.15
CA GLN A 296 -5.39 5.97 -4.41
C GLN A 296 -6.92 5.93 -4.27
N ILE A 297 -7.53 4.99 -4.96
CA ILE A 297 -8.96 4.73 -4.89
C ILE A 297 -9.24 3.96 -3.60
N LEU A 298 -10.12 4.46 -2.75
CA LEU A 298 -10.46 3.82 -1.48
C LEU A 298 -11.36 2.60 -1.72
N THR A 299 -11.16 1.55 -0.93
CA THR A 299 -11.91 0.31 -1.04
C THR A 299 -13.15 0.24 -0.15
N ASN A 300 -13.24 1.08 0.89
CA ASN A 300 -14.43 1.20 1.72
C ASN A 300 -15.52 1.95 0.95
N THR A 301 -16.67 1.30 0.76
CA THR A 301 -17.78 1.80 -0.04
C THR A 301 -18.52 2.98 0.58
N THR A 302 -18.31 3.25 1.87
CA THR A 302 -18.87 4.39 2.59
C THR A 302 -17.93 5.58 2.66
N ALA A 303 -16.66 5.38 2.26
CA ALA A 303 -15.66 6.44 2.29
C ALA A 303 -15.78 7.38 1.08
N GLU A 304 -15.50 8.65 1.32
CA GLU A 304 -15.45 9.67 0.28
C GLU A 304 -14.15 9.55 -0.52
N GLN A 305 -14.26 9.37 -1.83
CA GLN A 305 -13.11 9.31 -2.72
C GLN A 305 -12.45 10.69 -2.87
N SER A 306 -11.13 10.71 -3.11
CA SER A 306 -10.48 11.95 -3.52
C SER A 306 -11.11 12.49 -4.80
N PRO A 307 -11.39 13.82 -4.91
CA PRO A 307 -11.95 14.41 -6.13
C PRO A 307 -11.07 14.20 -7.38
N THR A 308 -9.79 13.88 -7.18
CA THR A 308 -8.81 13.64 -8.26
C THR A 308 -8.46 12.17 -8.43
N ALA A 309 -9.14 11.27 -7.71
CA ALA A 309 -8.96 9.82 -7.89
C ALA A 309 -9.45 9.38 -9.27
N PHE A 310 -8.79 8.40 -9.85
CA PHE A 310 -9.25 7.77 -11.09
C PHE A 310 -10.58 7.05 -10.87
N ASP A 311 -11.44 7.09 -11.88
CA ASP A 311 -12.67 6.28 -11.92
C ASP A 311 -12.36 4.95 -12.62
N PRO A 312 -12.24 3.84 -11.90
CA PRO A 312 -11.85 2.56 -12.50
C PRO A 312 -12.89 2.02 -13.49
N SER A 313 -14.15 2.47 -13.42
CA SER A 313 -15.19 2.02 -14.33
C SER A 313 -15.03 2.53 -15.77
N LYS A 314 -14.21 3.58 -15.95
CA LYS A 314 -13.90 4.20 -17.25
C LYS A 314 -12.60 3.71 -17.86
N LEU A 315 -11.90 2.78 -17.20
CA LEU A 315 -10.58 2.31 -17.59
C LEU A 315 -10.62 0.88 -18.12
N ASN A 316 -9.76 0.59 -19.09
CA ASN A 316 -9.56 -0.77 -19.60
C ASN A 316 -8.65 -1.54 -18.62
N LEU A 317 -9.24 -2.04 -17.53
CA LEU A 317 -8.53 -2.80 -16.52
C LEU A 317 -8.68 -4.30 -16.75
N ILE A 318 -7.57 -5.05 -16.62
CA ILE A 318 -7.63 -6.51 -16.58
C ILE A 318 -8.36 -6.97 -15.32
N ASN A 319 -8.91 -8.17 -15.35
CA ASN A 319 -9.34 -8.84 -14.13
C ASN A 319 -8.12 -9.48 -13.46
N TYR A 320 -7.38 -8.70 -12.65
CA TYR A 320 -6.13 -9.14 -12.05
C TYR A 320 -6.34 -10.34 -11.13
N ASP A 321 -5.66 -11.44 -11.42
CA ASP A 321 -5.77 -12.70 -10.68
C ASP A 321 -4.83 -12.71 -9.46
N PHE A 322 -5.29 -12.15 -8.35
CA PHE A 322 -4.54 -12.10 -7.09
C PHE A 322 -4.29 -13.48 -6.48
N GLU A 323 -5.14 -14.46 -6.74
CA GLU A 323 -4.95 -15.85 -6.27
C GLU A 323 -3.72 -16.48 -6.93
N LYS A 324 -3.65 -16.41 -8.27
CA LYS A 324 -2.55 -16.96 -9.02
C LYS A 324 -1.25 -16.20 -8.83
N TYR A 325 -1.29 -14.87 -8.99
CA TYR A 325 -0.06 -14.04 -8.99
C TYR A 325 0.41 -13.65 -7.59
N GLY A 326 -0.42 -13.83 -6.56
CA GLY A 326 -0.03 -13.78 -5.16
C GLY A 326 0.57 -15.09 -4.63
N ALA A 327 0.40 -16.23 -5.35
CA ALA A 327 0.94 -17.52 -4.94
C ALA A 327 2.48 -17.53 -4.98
N THR A 328 3.09 -18.16 -3.98
CA THR A 328 4.55 -18.20 -3.76
C THR A 328 5.31 -18.72 -4.99
N GLU A 329 4.89 -19.84 -5.54
CA GLU A 329 5.57 -20.46 -6.69
C GLU A 329 5.51 -19.58 -7.93
N GLN A 330 4.32 -19.04 -8.26
CA GLN A 330 4.12 -18.19 -9.43
C GLN A 330 4.95 -16.92 -9.33
N ARG A 331 4.90 -16.28 -8.15
CA ARG A 331 5.65 -15.03 -7.91
C ARG A 331 7.16 -15.25 -8.00
N LYS A 332 7.66 -16.32 -7.38
CA LYS A 332 9.08 -16.69 -7.41
C LYS A 332 9.53 -16.99 -8.84
N ALA A 333 8.80 -17.84 -9.57
CA ALA A 333 9.14 -18.21 -10.94
C ALA A 333 9.23 -16.99 -11.88
N LEU A 334 8.25 -16.08 -11.82
CA LEU A 334 8.26 -14.88 -12.66
C LEU A 334 9.42 -13.94 -12.33
N ILE A 335 9.73 -13.74 -11.04
CA ILE A 335 10.84 -12.88 -10.62
C ILE A 335 12.18 -13.50 -11.04
N GLU A 336 12.38 -14.81 -10.83
CA GLU A 336 13.60 -15.50 -11.24
C GLU A 336 13.80 -15.43 -12.75
N LYS A 337 12.76 -15.70 -13.53
CA LYS A 337 12.79 -15.59 -14.99
C LYS A 337 13.11 -14.16 -15.43
N TRP A 338 12.50 -13.14 -14.80
CA TRP A 338 12.81 -11.75 -15.11
C TRP A 338 14.29 -11.41 -14.84
N VAL A 339 14.85 -11.89 -13.72
CA VAL A 339 16.27 -11.70 -13.42
C VAL A 339 17.15 -12.30 -14.51
N GLN A 340 16.88 -13.53 -14.93
CA GLN A 340 17.71 -14.25 -15.89
C GLN A 340 17.54 -13.70 -17.32
N ASP A 341 16.30 -13.52 -17.75
CA ASP A 341 15.97 -13.26 -19.14
C ASP A 341 15.96 -11.78 -19.54
N VAL A 342 15.88 -10.88 -18.52
CA VAL A 342 15.79 -9.42 -18.74
C VAL A 342 16.92 -8.69 -18.05
N LYS A 343 17.02 -8.80 -16.71
CA LYS A 343 17.95 -7.97 -15.93
C LYS A 343 19.43 -8.34 -16.20
N LEU A 344 19.74 -9.62 -16.33
CA LEU A 344 21.09 -10.15 -16.56
C LEU A 344 21.34 -10.53 -18.02
N ALA A 345 20.36 -10.36 -18.92
CA ALA A 345 20.54 -10.60 -20.33
C ALA A 345 21.66 -9.69 -20.89
N LYS A 346 22.62 -10.30 -21.60
CA LYS A 346 23.75 -9.59 -22.23
C LYS A 346 23.37 -9.06 -23.60
#